data_817d43d2a73bf2044f601a88f6d794f0
#
_entry.id   817d43d2a73bf2044f601a88f6d794f0
#
_cell.length_a   1.000
_cell.length_b   1.000
_cell.length_c   1.000
_cell.angle_alpha   90.00
_cell.angle_beta   90.00
_cell.angle_gamma   90.00
#
_symmetry.space_group_name_H-M   'P 1'
#
loop_
_entity.id
_entity.type
_entity.pdbx_description
1 polymer ?
#
loop_
_entity_poly.entity_id
_entity_poly.type
_entity_poly.pdbx_seq_one_letter_code
_entity_poly.pdbx_strand_id
1 'polypeptide(L)'
;MEKITCFFNFRSPYGYLGVKKAQERGVKLDYIPVCYLPKELIKFLSTASENEYKRSYLFEDCERLFKEIGIENVSETISKEANWPKVHASWLCAQENGFGDSFMIEMFDARWKEKLDIGNKEVIEEICSKIGFDKDLAISAMDEESYDTRLKSFTKIMRENKVFGVPTFLYKNERYWGQD
;
A
#
# COMPACT_ATOMS: atom_id res chain seq x y z
N MET A 1 7.15 21.71 -8.82
CA MET A 1 6.20 21.43 -7.75
C MET A 1 6.95 20.70 -6.63
N GLU A 2 6.70 21.07 -5.37
CA GLU A 2 7.27 20.35 -4.24
C GLU A 2 6.74 18.91 -4.22
N LYS A 3 7.64 17.95 -3.95
CA LYS A 3 7.30 16.53 -3.93
C LYS A 3 6.58 16.19 -2.63
N ILE A 4 5.52 15.41 -2.73
CA ILE A 4 4.83 14.82 -1.59
C ILE A 4 5.21 13.34 -1.56
N THR A 5 5.84 12.89 -0.47
CA THR A 5 6.17 11.47 -0.30
C THR A 5 5.06 10.76 0.43
N CYS A 6 4.60 9.64 -0.11
CA CYS A 6 3.59 8.77 0.49
C CYS A 6 4.22 7.45 0.93
N PHE A 7 4.26 7.21 2.23
CA PHE A 7 4.55 5.88 2.78
C PHE A 7 3.28 5.05 2.76
N PHE A 8 3.32 3.91 2.09
CA PHE A 8 2.12 3.10 1.83
C PHE A 8 2.34 1.60 2.02
N ASN A 9 1.25 0.86 2.14
CA ASN A 9 1.19 -0.58 1.96
C ASN A 9 -0.17 -0.94 1.36
N PHE A 10 -0.21 -1.85 0.40
CA PHE A 10 -1.47 -2.31 -0.22
C PHE A 10 -2.43 -2.97 0.77
N ARG A 11 -1.93 -3.42 1.92
CA ARG A 11 -2.74 -3.93 3.03
C ARG A 11 -3.61 -2.86 3.67
N SER A 12 -3.24 -1.57 3.57
CA SER A 12 -3.90 -0.49 4.30
C SER A 12 -5.16 0.00 3.58
N PRO A 13 -6.36 -0.11 4.20
CA PRO A 13 -7.56 0.50 3.65
C PRO A 13 -7.46 2.04 3.60
N TYR A 14 -6.90 2.66 4.63
CA TYR A 14 -6.65 4.10 4.61
C TYR A 14 -5.60 4.50 3.56
N GLY A 15 -4.65 3.59 3.24
CA GLY A 15 -3.71 3.77 2.14
C GLY A 15 -4.42 3.91 0.80
N TYR A 16 -5.38 3.04 0.52
CA TYR A 16 -6.23 3.14 -0.66
C TYR A 16 -6.97 4.47 -0.72
N LEU A 17 -7.67 4.84 0.35
CA LEU A 17 -8.47 6.07 0.41
C LEU A 17 -7.60 7.32 0.21
N GLY A 18 -6.45 7.41 0.89
CA GLY A 18 -5.56 8.55 0.79
C GLY A 18 -4.92 8.68 -0.61
N VAL A 19 -4.46 7.57 -1.20
CA VAL A 19 -3.91 7.57 -2.56
C VAL A 19 -4.98 7.95 -3.58
N LYS A 20 -6.18 7.39 -3.47
CA LYS A 20 -7.30 7.71 -4.35
C LYS A 20 -7.68 9.19 -4.30
N LYS A 21 -7.81 9.76 -3.10
CA LYS A 21 -8.06 11.21 -2.92
C LYS A 21 -6.98 12.08 -3.56
N ALA A 22 -5.71 11.69 -3.42
CA ALA A 22 -4.60 12.42 -4.03
C ALA A 22 -4.68 12.40 -5.55
N GLN A 23 -4.98 11.24 -6.13
CA GLN A 23 -5.14 11.10 -7.58
C GLN A 23 -6.32 11.91 -8.13
N GLU A 24 -7.48 11.84 -7.49
CA GLU A 24 -8.67 12.61 -7.87
C GLU A 24 -8.42 14.13 -7.87
N ARG A 25 -7.50 14.59 -7.02
CA ARG A 25 -7.07 15.99 -6.94
C ARG A 25 -5.87 16.33 -7.84
N GLY A 26 -5.39 15.38 -8.64
CA GLY A 26 -4.24 15.57 -9.53
C GLY A 26 -2.90 15.75 -8.79
N VAL A 27 -2.82 15.30 -7.53
CA VAL A 27 -1.61 15.37 -6.72
C VAL A 27 -0.67 14.23 -7.11
N LYS A 28 0.55 14.57 -7.50
CA LYS A 28 1.60 13.56 -7.76
C LYS A 28 2.30 13.19 -6.46
N LEU A 29 2.43 11.88 -6.22
CA LEU A 29 3.06 11.31 -5.05
C LEU A 29 4.34 10.57 -5.42
N ASP A 30 5.39 10.73 -4.60
CA ASP A 30 6.53 9.82 -4.58
C ASP A 30 6.25 8.72 -3.56
N TYR A 31 6.22 7.46 -3.97
CA TYR A 31 5.80 6.35 -3.13
C TYR A 31 6.98 5.64 -2.46
N ILE A 32 6.83 5.35 -1.16
CA ILE A 32 7.75 4.49 -0.39
C ILE A 32 6.96 3.34 0.21
N PRO A 33 7.19 2.09 -0.23
CA PRO A 33 6.50 0.93 0.31
C PRO A 33 7.00 0.59 1.71
N VAL A 34 6.08 0.26 2.61
CA VAL A 34 6.35 -0.14 3.99
C VAL A 34 5.97 -1.61 4.17
N CYS A 35 6.91 -2.52 3.86
CA CYS A 35 6.72 -3.96 4.03
C CYS A 35 7.40 -4.49 5.30
N TYR A 36 8.49 -3.86 5.69
CA TYR A 36 9.26 -4.20 6.88
C TYR A 36 9.22 -3.05 7.87
N LEU A 37 9.08 -3.39 9.14
CA LEU A 37 8.99 -2.41 10.21
C LEU A 37 10.30 -2.32 10.99
N PRO A 38 10.70 -1.13 11.45
CA PRO A 38 11.74 -0.99 12.46
C PRO A 38 11.40 -1.83 13.70
N LYS A 39 12.42 -2.49 14.29
CA LYS A 39 12.23 -3.40 15.44
C LYS A 39 11.49 -2.74 16.61
N GLU A 40 11.74 -1.45 16.83
CA GLU A 40 11.09 -0.64 17.86
C GLU A 40 9.59 -0.43 17.64
N LEU A 41 9.13 -0.49 16.37
CA LEU A 41 7.72 -0.35 16.01
C LEU A 41 6.95 -1.67 16.01
N ILE A 42 7.62 -2.81 15.87
CA ILE A 42 6.97 -4.12 15.80
C ILE A 42 6.12 -4.33 17.06
N LYS A 43 6.70 -4.12 18.24
CA LYS A 43 5.99 -4.28 19.51
C LYS A 43 4.80 -3.33 19.66
N PHE A 44 4.97 -2.08 19.25
CA PHE A 44 3.91 -1.06 19.31
C PHE A 44 2.73 -1.42 18.38
N LEU A 45 3.03 -1.84 17.16
CA LEU A 45 2.00 -2.17 16.16
C LEU A 45 1.32 -3.51 16.44
N SER A 46 2.05 -4.53 16.93
CA SER A 46 1.44 -5.78 17.37
C SER A 46 0.45 -5.56 18.51
N THR A 47 0.84 -4.79 19.52
CA THR A 47 -0.06 -4.44 20.64
C THR A 47 -1.31 -3.68 20.15
N ALA A 48 -1.16 -2.82 19.13
CA ALA A 48 -2.29 -2.10 18.55
C ALA A 48 -3.24 -2.99 17.74
N SER A 49 -2.71 -4.01 17.04
CA SER A 49 -3.51 -4.98 16.29
C SER A 49 -4.22 -6.00 17.18
N GLU A 50 -3.67 -6.27 18.36
CA GLU A 50 -4.23 -7.17 19.38
C GLU A 50 -5.30 -6.48 20.25
N ASN A 51 -5.39 -5.14 20.20
CA ASN A 51 -6.40 -4.40 20.95
C ASN A 51 -7.77 -4.51 20.27
N GLU A 52 -8.69 -5.26 20.86
CA GLU A 52 -10.02 -5.52 20.34
C GLU A 52 -10.82 -4.24 20.06
N TYR A 53 -10.76 -3.25 20.95
CA TYR A 53 -11.48 -1.98 20.77
C TYR A 53 -10.97 -1.20 19.57
N LYS A 54 -9.67 -1.14 19.40
CA LYS A 54 -9.06 -0.47 18.25
C LYS A 54 -9.32 -1.21 16.95
N ARG A 55 -9.33 -2.54 17.00
CA ARG A 55 -9.63 -3.38 15.86
C ARG A 55 -11.10 -3.23 15.43
N SER A 56 -12.05 -3.28 16.36
CA SER A 56 -13.49 -3.10 16.05
C SER A 56 -13.74 -1.73 15.43
N TYR A 57 -13.16 -0.67 16.00
CA TYR A 57 -13.24 0.67 15.43
C TYR A 57 -12.70 0.75 13.98
N LEU A 58 -11.56 0.11 13.71
CA LEU A 58 -10.99 0.06 12.36
C LEU A 58 -12.00 -0.51 11.35
N PHE A 59 -12.65 -1.61 11.68
CA PHE A 59 -13.65 -2.23 10.81
C PHE A 59 -14.85 -1.31 10.58
N GLU A 60 -15.42 -0.75 11.65
CA GLU A 60 -16.55 0.16 11.58
C GLU A 60 -16.23 1.42 10.75
N ASP A 61 -15.07 2.01 10.97
CA ASP A 61 -14.63 3.22 10.28
C ASP A 61 -14.37 2.97 8.79
N CYS A 62 -13.70 1.87 8.47
CA CYS A 62 -13.49 1.47 7.08
C CYS A 62 -14.80 1.22 6.34
N GLU A 63 -15.78 0.53 6.95
CA GLU A 63 -17.09 0.32 6.33
C GLU A 63 -17.80 1.65 6.02
N ARG A 64 -17.73 2.64 6.95
CA ARG A 64 -18.32 3.98 6.71
C ARG A 64 -17.64 4.68 5.54
N LEU A 65 -16.33 4.78 5.58
CA LEU A 65 -15.55 5.53 4.57
C LEU A 65 -15.62 4.90 3.18
N PHE A 66 -15.58 3.58 3.10
CA PHE A 66 -15.68 2.88 1.81
C PHE A 66 -17.08 2.94 1.23
N LYS A 67 -18.11 2.93 2.07
CA LYS A 67 -19.50 3.13 1.62
C LYS A 67 -19.70 4.50 0.98
N GLU A 68 -19.03 5.55 1.46
CA GLU A 68 -19.06 6.89 0.86
C GLU A 68 -18.55 6.90 -0.59
N ILE A 69 -17.65 5.99 -0.94
CA ILE A 69 -17.12 5.82 -2.30
C ILE A 69 -17.74 4.66 -3.06
N GLY A 70 -18.86 4.10 -2.56
CA GLY A 70 -19.64 3.04 -3.22
C GLY A 70 -19.05 1.63 -3.11
N ILE A 71 -18.19 1.37 -2.13
CA ILE A 71 -17.63 0.04 -1.85
C ILE A 71 -18.19 -0.48 -0.53
N GLU A 72 -18.81 -1.65 -0.57
CA GLU A 72 -19.43 -2.30 0.59
C GLU A 72 -18.66 -3.56 1.02
N ASN A 73 -18.89 -4.02 2.26
CA ASN A 73 -18.32 -5.25 2.84
C ASN A 73 -16.79 -5.29 2.81
N VAL A 74 -16.14 -4.17 3.10
CA VAL A 74 -14.67 -4.05 3.07
C VAL A 74 -14.01 -4.84 4.20
N SER A 75 -14.71 -5.13 5.27
CA SER A 75 -14.26 -5.92 6.41
C SER A 75 -13.72 -7.29 6.02
N GLU A 76 -14.35 -7.95 5.04
CA GLU A 76 -13.87 -9.23 4.50
C GLU A 76 -12.48 -9.09 3.86
N THR A 77 -12.24 -7.99 3.14
CA THR A 77 -10.96 -7.70 2.49
C THR A 77 -9.88 -7.35 3.51
N ILE A 78 -10.21 -6.61 4.58
CA ILE A 78 -9.27 -6.29 5.66
C ILE A 78 -8.67 -7.56 6.27
N SER A 79 -9.46 -8.62 6.39
CA SER A 79 -9.03 -9.89 6.97
C SER A 79 -8.17 -10.77 6.06
N LYS A 80 -8.09 -10.46 4.76
CA LYS A 80 -7.29 -11.23 3.80
C LYS A 80 -5.81 -10.85 3.88
N GLU A 81 -4.96 -11.85 4.08
CA GLU A 81 -3.50 -11.69 4.08
C GLU A 81 -2.89 -12.09 2.73
N ALA A 82 -1.76 -11.49 2.42
CA ALA A 82 -0.94 -11.81 1.26
C ALA A 82 0.55 -11.78 1.64
N ASN A 83 1.42 -12.26 0.77
CA ASN A 83 2.85 -12.04 0.94
C ASN A 83 3.21 -10.60 0.54
N TRP A 84 3.08 -9.67 1.49
CA TRP A 84 3.22 -8.24 1.25
C TRP A 84 4.54 -7.84 0.59
N PRO A 85 5.72 -8.37 1.00
CA PRO A 85 6.97 -8.09 0.29
C PRO A 85 6.92 -8.46 -1.19
N LYS A 86 6.41 -9.64 -1.54
CA LYS A 86 6.30 -10.08 -2.94
C LYS A 86 5.39 -9.19 -3.76
N VAL A 87 4.21 -8.84 -3.22
CA VAL A 87 3.27 -7.91 -3.86
C VAL A 87 3.89 -6.54 -4.12
N HIS A 88 4.66 -6.03 -3.16
CA HIS A 88 5.33 -4.74 -3.33
C HIS A 88 6.56 -4.82 -4.23
N ALA A 89 7.20 -5.99 -4.37
CA ALA A 89 8.28 -6.22 -5.31
C ALA A 89 7.80 -6.09 -6.76
N SER A 90 6.64 -6.65 -7.11
CA SER A 90 6.04 -6.50 -8.44
C SER A 90 5.73 -5.02 -8.76
N TRP A 91 5.16 -4.27 -7.79
CA TRP A 91 4.95 -2.84 -7.95
C TRP A 91 6.27 -2.06 -8.11
N LEU A 92 7.29 -2.40 -7.32
CA LEU A 92 8.60 -1.72 -7.39
C LEU A 92 9.25 -1.92 -8.76
N CYS A 93 9.13 -3.11 -9.34
CA CYS A 93 9.56 -3.40 -10.71
C CYS A 93 8.78 -2.55 -11.72
N ALA A 94 7.46 -2.47 -11.59
CA ALA A 94 6.64 -1.61 -12.45
C ALA A 94 7.02 -0.12 -12.31
N GLN A 95 7.32 0.34 -11.10
CA GLN A 95 7.79 1.71 -10.83
C GLN A 95 9.10 2.02 -11.56
N GLU A 96 10.06 1.10 -11.55
CA GLU A 96 11.35 1.24 -12.25
C GLU A 96 11.20 1.31 -13.77
N ASN A 97 10.16 0.70 -14.30
CA ASN A 97 9.84 0.66 -15.72
C ASN A 97 8.83 1.74 -16.16
N GLY A 98 8.50 2.70 -15.28
CA GLY A 98 7.62 3.83 -15.60
C GLY A 98 6.12 3.54 -15.50
N PHE A 99 5.71 2.39 -14.97
CA PHE A 99 4.32 1.97 -14.81
C PHE A 99 3.82 2.07 -13.35
N GLY A 100 4.61 2.63 -12.44
CA GLY A 100 4.31 2.62 -11.01
C GLY A 100 2.97 3.23 -10.62
N ASP A 101 2.61 4.38 -11.22
CA ASP A 101 1.33 5.06 -10.91
C ASP A 101 0.13 4.23 -11.37
N SER A 102 0.15 3.72 -12.61
CA SER A 102 -0.93 2.89 -13.15
C SER A 102 -1.03 1.56 -12.43
N PHE A 103 0.09 0.92 -12.13
CA PHE A 103 0.12 -0.32 -11.34
C PHE A 103 -0.41 -0.12 -9.92
N MET A 104 -0.08 1.01 -9.27
CA MET A 104 -0.59 1.38 -7.95
C MET A 104 -2.11 1.43 -7.91
N ILE A 105 -2.72 2.09 -8.90
CA ILE A 105 -4.17 2.23 -9.00
C ILE A 105 -4.83 0.87 -9.15
N GLU A 106 -4.39 0.10 -10.15
CA GLU A 106 -4.98 -1.21 -10.45
C GLU A 106 -4.83 -2.20 -9.30
N MET A 107 -3.67 -2.22 -8.62
CA MET A 107 -3.45 -3.08 -7.45
C MET A 107 -4.37 -2.71 -6.27
N PHE A 108 -4.54 -1.44 -6.00
CA PHE A 108 -5.44 -0.98 -4.96
C PHE A 108 -6.91 -1.26 -5.33
N ASP A 109 -7.32 -1.00 -6.57
CA ASP A 109 -8.68 -1.27 -7.02
C ASP A 109 -8.97 -2.79 -7.02
N ALA A 110 -8.06 -3.62 -7.52
CA ALA A 110 -8.18 -5.07 -7.47
C ALA A 110 -8.42 -5.57 -6.04
N ARG A 111 -7.63 -5.08 -5.06
CA ARG A 111 -7.80 -5.49 -3.66
C ARG A 111 -9.07 -4.96 -3.02
N TRP A 112 -9.32 -3.67 -3.12
CA TRP A 112 -10.32 -3.01 -2.29
C TRP A 112 -11.69 -2.87 -2.94
N LYS A 113 -11.74 -2.67 -4.26
CA LYS A 113 -12.98 -2.55 -5.02
C LYS A 113 -13.43 -3.90 -5.57
N GLU A 114 -12.52 -4.67 -6.17
CA GLU A 114 -12.83 -5.96 -6.79
C GLU A 114 -12.69 -7.13 -5.79
N LYS A 115 -12.09 -6.91 -4.62
CA LYS A 115 -11.88 -7.86 -3.52
C LYS A 115 -11.05 -9.09 -3.91
N LEU A 116 -10.19 -8.92 -4.91
CA LEU A 116 -9.30 -9.97 -5.41
C LEU A 116 -8.14 -10.22 -4.44
N ASP A 117 -7.59 -11.42 -4.51
CA ASP A 117 -6.33 -11.74 -3.83
C ASP A 117 -5.14 -11.26 -4.67
N ILE A 118 -4.63 -10.08 -4.34
CA ILE A 118 -3.46 -9.49 -5.02
C ILE A 118 -2.14 -10.22 -4.74
N GLY A 119 -2.14 -11.23 -3.87
CA GLY A 119 -1.02 -12.16 -3.71
C GLY A 119 -0.97 -13.24 -4.79
N ASN A 120 -2.04 -13.39 -5.55
CA ASN A 120 -2.16 -14.35 -6.63
C ASN A 120 -1.49 -13.81 -7.91
N LYS A 121 -0.62 -14.64 -8.53
CA LYS A 121 0.13 -14.27 -9.73
C LYS A 121 -0.78 -13.95 -10.92
N GLU A 122 -1.88 -14.67 -11.08
CA GLU A 122 -2.86 -14.45 -12.15
C GLU A 122 -3.49 -13.04 -12.06
N VAL A 123 -3.78 -12.55 -10.85
CA VAL A 123 -4.29 -11.18 -10.64
C VAL A 123 -3.24 -10.14 -11.05
N ILE A 124 -1.97 -10.37 -10.71
CA ILE A 124 -0.87 -9.49 -11.11
C ILE A 124 -0.69 -9.49 -12.63
N GLU A 125 -0.79 -10.66 -13.28
CA GLU A 125 -0.72 -10.77 -14.75
C GLU A 125 -1.86 -10.00 -15.44
N GLU A 126 -3.09 -10.07 -14.91
CA GLU A 126 -4.23 -9.30 -15.42
C GLU A 126 -4.00 -7.79 -15.28
N ILE A 127 -3.48 -7.34 -14.13
CA ILE A 127 -3.13 -5.94 -13.91
C ILE A 127 -2.07 -5.49 -14.91
N CYS A 128 -1.00 -6.26 -15.09
CA CYS A 128 0.04 -5.95 -16.07
C CYS A 128 -0.54 -5.82 -17.48
N SER A 129 -1.45 -6.73 -17.85
CA SER A 129 -2.10 -6.71 -19.15
C SER A 129 -2.96 -5.47 -19.36
N LYS A 130 -3.70 -5.04 -18.33
CA LYS A 130 -4.51 -3.80 -18.36
C LYS A 130 -3.69 -2.54 -18.61
N ILE A 131 -2.49 -2.46 -18.01
CA ILE A 131 -1.65 -1.26 -18.08
C ILE A 131 -0.58 -1.33 -19.18
N GLY A 132 -0.44 -2.46 -19.86
CA GLY A 132 0.58 -2.66 -20.90
C GLY A 132 1.99 -2.88 -20.36
N PHE A 133 2.13 -3.38 -19.14
CA PHE A 133 3.42 -3.71 -18.53
C PHE A 133 3.73 -5.20 -18.74
N ASP A 134 5.03 -5.52 -18.86
CA ASP A 134 5.49 -6.90 -19.00
C ASP A 134 5.23 -7.70 -17.72
N LYS A 135 4.33 -8.68 -17.83
CA LYS A 135 3.92 -9.52 -16.70
C LYS A 135 5.04 -10.42 -16.19
N ASP A 136 5.92 -10.89 -17.09
CA ASP A 136 7.00 -11.80 -16.71
C ASP A 136 8.03 -11.07 -15.84
N LEU A 137 8.28 -9.78 -16.10
CA LEU A 137 9.09 -8.94 -15.23
C LEU A 137 8.45 -8.76 -13.84
N ALA A 138 7.14 -8.45 -13.80
CA ALA A 138 6.42 -8.25 -12.54
C ALA A 138 6.41 -9.51 -11.67
N ILE A 139 6.19 -10.67 -12.28
CA ILE A 139 6.16 -11.96 -11.59
C ILE A 139 7.55 -12.41 -11.13
N SER A 140 8.58 -12.23 -11.97
CA SER A 140 9.96 -12.53 -11.61
C SER A 140 10.43 -11.71 -10.42
N ALA A 141 10.09 -10.43 -10.38
CA ALA A 141 10.43 -9.53 -9.28
C ALA A 141 9.94 -10.02 -7.91
N MET A 142 8.82 -10.74 -7.87
CA MET A 142 8.26 -11.28 -6.61
C MET A 142 9.22 -12.24 -5.90
N ASP A 143 10.07 -12.93 -6.65
CA ASP A 143 10.97 -13.96 -6.14
C ASP A 143 12.46 -13.52 -6.17
N GLU A 144 12.76 -12.31 -6.64
CA GLU A 144 14.11 -11.77 -6.70
C GLU A 144 14.56 -11.16 -5.36
N GLU A 145 15.70 -11.61 -4.84
CA GLU A 145 16.30 -11.12 -3.58
C GLU A 145 16.67 -9.62 -3.64
N SER A 146 16.97 -9.11 -4.81
CA SER A 146 17.30 -7.69 -5.02
C SER A 146 16.16 -6.78 -4.60
N TYR A 147 14.91 -7.09 -4.97
CA TYR A 147 13.73 -6.34 -4.59
C TYR A 147 13.43 -6.47 -3.09
N ASP A 148 13.56 -7.66 -2.52
CA ASP A 148 13.38 -7.86 -1.09
C ASP A 148 14.39 -7.05 -0.26
N THR A 149 15.65 -7.05 -0.68
CA THR A 149 16.72 -6.24 -0.07
C THR A 149 16.40 -4.75 -0.16
N ARG A 150 15.92 -4.29 -1.30
CA ARG A 150 15.52 -2.89 -1.50
C ARG A 150 14.31 -2.52 -0.63
N LEU A 151 13.30 -3.38 -0.53
CA LEU A 151 12.16 -3.18 0.35
C LEU A 151 12.59 -3.07 1.82
N LYS A 152 13.55 -3.89 2.25
CA LYS A 152 14.15 -3.79 3.60
C LYS A 152 14.87 -2.45 3.82
N SER A 153 15.52 -1.90 2.79
CA SER A 153 16.24 -0.63 2.89
C SER A 153 15.33 0.56 3.21
N PHE A 154 14.07 0.54 2.80
CA PHE A 154 13.09 1.59 3.12
C PHE A 154 12.79 1.71 4.61
N THR A 155 13.09 0.68 5.42
CA THR A 155 13.01 0.75 6.89
C THR A 155 13.88 1.86 7.47
N LYS A 156 15.04 2.15 6.85
CA LYS A 156 15.90 3.25 7.24
C LYS A 156 15.21 4.61 7.02
N ILE A 157 14.63 4.79 5.82
CA ILE A 157 13.92 6.04 5.46
C ILE A 157 12.70 6.25 6.38
N MET A 158 11.96 5.17 6.65
CA MET A 158 10.84 5.18 7.58
C MET A 158 11.26 5.67 8.98
N ARG A 159 12.41 5.15 9.50
CA ARG A 159 12.95 5.54 10.81
C ARG A 159 13.41 7.01 10.83
N GLU A 160 14.15 7.44 9.83
CA GLU A 160 14.65 8.83 9.73
C GLU A 160 13.51 9.85 9.72
N ASN A 161 12.40 9.51 9.08
CA ASN A 161 11.20 10.35 9.01
C ASN A 161 10.20 10.08 10.14
N LYS A 162 10.54 9.22 11.12
CA LYS A 162 9.69 8.86 12.27
C LYS A 162 8.29 8.41 11.87
N VAL A 163 8.18 7.67 10.75
CA VAL A 163 6.91 7.13 10.27
C VAL A 163 6.54 5.91 11.13
N PHE A 164 5.33 5.90 11.68
CA PHE A 164 4.84 4.85 12.58
C PHE A 164 3.64 4.09 12.05
N GLY A 165 3.12 4.45 10.89
CA GLY A 165 1.96 3.82 10.28
C GLY A 165 1.76 4.29 8.84
N VAL A 166 0.85 3.64 8.13
CA VAL A 166 0.51 3.96 6.72
C VAL A 166 -1.00 4.16 6.55
N PRO A 167 -1.38 5.08 5.64
CA PRO A 167 -0.53 5.96 4.88
C PRO A 167 0.07 7.05 5.76
N THR A 168 1.28 7.49 5.45
CA THR A 168 1.85 8.74 5.98
C THR A 168 2.34 9.56 4.80
N PHE A 169 1.90 10.81 4.73
CA PHE A 169 2.36 11.77 3.72
C PHE A 169 3.37 12.71 4.35
N LEU A 170 4.47 12.99 3.62
CA LEU A 170 5.43 14.00 3.98
C LEU A 170 5.34 15.18 3.02
N TYR A 171 5.13 16.36 3.55
CA TYR A 171 5.14 17.60 2.80
C TYR A 171 5.80 18.70 3.62
N LYS A 172 6.79 19.38 3.06
CA LYS A 172 7.55 20.46 3.76
C LYS A 172 8.08 20.06 5.13
N ASN A 173 8.59 18.83 5.26
CA ASN A 173 9.07 18.23 6.52
C ASN A 173 7.99 17.99 7.59
N GLU A 174 6.72 18.14 7.25
CA GLU A 174 5.60 17.81 8.12
C GLU A 174 5.03 16.43 7.75
N ARG A 175 4.49 15.73 8.75
CA ARG A 175 3.90 14.40 8.60
C ARG A 175 2.39 14.49 8.77
N TYR A 176 1.68 13.89 7.83
CA TYR A 176 0.23 13.74 7.85
C TYR A 176 -0.07 12.24 7.83
N TRP A 177 -0.66 11.73 8.89
CA TRP A 177 -0.97 10.31 9.01
C TRP A 177 -2.47 10.07 8.88
N GLY A 178 -2.84 9.12 8.03
CA GLY A 178 -4.24 8.78 7.78
C GLY A 178 -4.66 9.11 6.35
N GLN A 179 -5.97 9.09 6.13
CA GLN A 179 -6.59 9.32 4.83
C GLN A 179 -7.18 10.73 4.67
N ASP A 180 -7.11 11.55 5.70
CA ASP A 180 -7.75 12.89 5.78
C ASP A 180 -7.03 13.96 4.97
#